data_d76b67727b62bcc09be97679ecdd588b
#
_entry.id   d76b67727b62bcc09be97679ecdd588b
#
_cell.length_a   1.000
_cell.length_b   1.000
_cell.length_c   1.000
_cell.angle_alpha   90.00
_cell.angle_beta   90.00
_cell.angle_gamma   90.00
#
_symmetry.space_group_name_H-M   'P 1'
#
loop_
_entity.id
_entity.type
_entity.pdbx_description
1 polymer ?
#
loop_
_entity_poly.entity_id
_entity_poly.type
_entity_poly.pdbx_seq_one_letter_code
_entity_poly.pdbx_strand_id
1 'polypeptide(L)'
;MNPTAPAQKKRRISIGNVAFLLICTSFAGQLLGFLRTKLVNGNFALTGPHSTDAYFAAFAIPDFFFFTLSAGALGVAFMPVLSDYLMRHGRKAVWELSTSLLNLLAVIMFFVGLFIVIFARPLIHHVVAPNLTPEQLTNATVIMRLLAFNPLLFTISGILTSVQQTLGRFFFYALAPLFYNLSIIVSIFVFKNNIGLVGLGIGALVGAVLQLLIVVMGLAQLNFHWRPRIAWNNSDFRLVLRNLPPRSIDQGVDQIEEIVETHIASGLGSGSISNYNNAFTLSTAPILLLGTAISTAAFPRLNARLSQGRPDLFRRDFLRILRAMIWLASPLVVVCYFCRGYLARLIFSNGNDQIAIIFGYLTAAIFFRIIYTLISRWFYAQKDTKTPLFVSVFAIALNVVLAVTLARPSAYGVAGLALAQSIVAAAEVAVLSTIMVIRDHRLFNGEFFDGVWRIISVTGFSVVAGFIMISLYPLELKDRGIIALGSKVALISLVTFGVHLAVSALFDLEEARPVIARLKKIILKPVKLEV
;
A
#
# COMPACT_ATOMS: atom_id res chain seq x y z
N MET A 1 57.96 9.73 -20.75
CA MET A 1 57.15 10.10 -19.58
C MET A 1 55.82 10.69 -20.06
N ASN A 2 54.76 9.88 -20.04
CA ASN A 2 53.42 10.32 -20.43
C ASN A 2 52.68 10.82 -19.16
N PRO A 3 52.01 11.99 -19.18
CA PRO A 3 51.29 12.48 -18.04
C PRO A 3 50.03 11.65 -17.82
N THR A 4 49.90 11.13 -16.60
CA THR A 4 48.75 10.38 -16.08
C THR A 4 47.48 11.24 -16.16
N ALA A 5 46.47 10.73 -16.86
CA ALA A 5 45.14 11.31 -16.89
C ALA A 5 44.52 11.35 -15.46
N PRO A 6 43.85 12.44 -15.06
CA PRO A 6 43.29 12.53 -13.72
C PRO A 6 42.16 11.51 -13.57
N ALA A 7 42.28 10.66 -12.54
CA ALA A 7 41.26 9.72 -12.14
C ALA A 7 39.96 10.49 -11.82
N GLN A 8 38.92 10.31 -12.63
CA GLN A 8 37.59 10.82 -12.34
C GLN A 8 37.13 10.28 -10.97
N LYS A 9 37.09 11.14 -9.97
CA LYS A 9 36.47 10.89 -8.67
C LYS A 9 35.01 10.50 -8.93
N LYS A 10 34.71 9.20 -8.97
CA LYS A 10 33.33 8.69 -8.89
C LYS A 10 32.72 9.27 -7.59
N ARG A 11 31.83 10.25 -7.72
CA ARG A 11 30.97 10.70 -6.63
C ARG A 11 30.21 9.48 -6.10
N ARG A 12 30.67 8.87 -5.02
CA ARG A 12 29.91 7.87 -4.25
C ARG A 12 28.71 8.61 -3.68
N ILE A 13 27.53 8.41 -4.26
CA ILE A 13 26.28 8.89 -3.68
C ILE A 13 26.18 8.21 -2.32
N SER A 14 26.11 8.98 -1.25
CA SER A 14 25.93 8.44 0.11
C SER A 14 24.61 7.65 0.16
N ILE A 15 24.65 6.41 0.63
CA ILE A 15 23.47 5.56 0.82
C ILE A 15 22.39 6.31 1.63
N GLY A 16 22.80 7.13 2.59
CA GLY A 16 21.91 7.99 3.38
C GLY A 16 21.12 8.99 2.53
N ASN A 17 21.76 9.63 1.54
CA ASN A 17 21.08 10.60 0.65
C ASN A 17 20.06 9.91 -0.27
N VAL A 18 20.35 8.69 -0.72
CA VAL A 18 19.41 7.89 -1.52
C VAL A 18 18.21 7.47 -0.68
N ALA A 19 18.44 6.95 0.52
CA ALA A 19 17.37 6.57 1.43
C ALA A 19 16.49 7.78 1.78
N PHE A 20 17.08 8.93 2.06
CA PHE A 20 16.36 10.17 2.33
C PHE A 20 15.50 10.60 1.12
N LEU A 21 16.05 10.57 -0.10
CA LEU A 21 15.30 10.88 -1.32
C LEU A 21 14.09 9.96 -1.47
N LEU A 22 14.26 8.65 -1.31
CA LEU A 22 13.20 7.66 -1.44
C LEU A 22 12.11 7.85 -0.37
N ILE A 23 12.48 8.15 0.86
CA ILE A 23 11.54 8.44 1.95
C ILE A 23 10.74 9.71 1.62
N CYS A 24 11.41 10.80 1.24
CA CYS A 24 10.76 12.07 0.91
C CYS A 24 9.80 11.92 -0.29
N THR A 25 10.22 11.25 -1.35
CA THR A 25 9.37 11.05 -2.54
C THR A 25 8.20 10.10 -2.26
N SER A 26 8.40 9.05 -1.48
CA SER A 26 7.30 8.17 -1.04
C SER A 26 6.29 8.92 -0.18
N PHE A 27 6.75 9.73 0.77
CA PHE A 27 5.88 10.56 1.60
C PHE A 27 5.11 11.60 0.76
N ALA A 28 5.80 12.29 -0.15
CA ALA A 28 5.16 13.22 -1.08
C ALA A 28 4.13 12.52 -1.98
N GLY A 29 4.41 11.29 -2.43
CA GLY A 29 3.47 10.46 -3.18
C GLY A 29 2.19 10.15 -2.41
N GLN A 30 2.32 9.80 -1.12
CA GLN A 30 1.17 9.56 -0.24
C GLN A 30 0.34 10.83 -0.03
N LEU A 31 1.00 11.97 0.21
CA LEU A 31 0.32 13.26 0.35
C LEU A 31 -0.42 13.66 -0.93
N LEU A 32 0.21 13.52 -2.10
CA LEU A 32 -0.44 13.79 -3.39
C LEU A 32 -1.59 12.82 -3.66
N GLY A 33 -1.45 11.55 -3.33
CA GLY A 33 -2.53 10.55 -3.42
C GLY A 33 -3.72 10.93 -2.55
N PHE A 34 -3.47 11.32 -1.30
CA PHE A 34 -4.51 11.80 -0.39
C PHE A 34 -5.17 13.11 -0.91
N LEU A 35 -4.37 14.08 -1.37
CA LEU A 35 -4.87 15.33 -1.94
C LEU A 35 -5.72 15.06 -3.19
N ARG A 36 -5.30 14.15 -4.07
CA ARG A 36 -6.08 13.71 -5.23
C ARG A 36 -7.44 13.18 -4.79
N THR A 37 -7.48 12.25 -3.83
CA THR A 37 -8.73 11.66 -3.34
C THR A 37 -9.65 12.72 -2.75
N LYS A 38 -9.11 13.65 -1.95
CA LYS A 38 -9.87 14.78 -1.41
C LYS A 38 -10.45 15.69 -2.50
N LEU A 39 -9.64 16.02 -3.52
CA LEU A 39 -10.07 16.90 -4.61
C LEU A 39 -11.10 16.19 -5.52
N VAL A 40 -10.96 14.90 -5.80
CA VAL A 40 -11.97 14.11 -6.51
C VAL A 40 -13.29 14.16 -5.75
N ASN A 41 -13.31 13.81 -4.47
CA ASN A 41 -14.52 13.80 -3.66
C ASN A 41 -15.11 15.20 -3.39
N GLY A 42 -14.30 16.25 -3.47
CA GLY A 42 -14.75 17.64 -3.31
C GLY A 42 -15.32 18.27 -4.59
N ASN A 43 -15.03 17.71 -5.76
CA ASN A 43 -15.45 18.26 -7.06
C ASN A 43 -16.44 17.39 -7.82
N PHE A 44 -16.60 16.12 -7.44
CA PHE A 44 -17.52 15.17 -8.08
C PHE A 44 -18.49 14.59 -7.07
N ALA A 45 -19.70 14.24 -7.54
CA ALA A 45 -20.73 13.66 -6.69
C ALA A 45 -20.34 12.23 -6.26
N LEU A 46 -20.62 11.89 -5.00
CA LEU A 46 -20.47 10.51 -4.51
C LEU A 46 -21.63 9.61 -4.94
N THR A 47 -22.82 10.18 -5.10
CA THR A 47 -24.06 9.47 -5.42
C THR A 47 -24.68 10.03 -6.69
N GLY A 48 -25.60 9.29 -7.28
CA GLY A 48 -26.34 9.70 -8.49
C GLY A 48 -25.66 9.29 -9.79
N PRO A 49 -26.18 9.73 -10.93
CA PRO A 49 -25.74 9.28 -12.26
C PRO A 49 -24.28 9.58 -12.58
N HIS A 50 -23.77 10.69 -12.05
CA HIS A 50 -22.38 11.14 -12.24
C HIS A 50 -21.49 10.86 -11.02
N SER A 51 -21.81 9.81 -10.25
CA SER A 51 -21.03 9.46 -9.06
C SER A 51 -19.63 8.95 -9.40
N THR A 52 -18.73 9.15 -8.45
CA THR A 52 -17.36 8.64 -8.50
C THR A 52 -17.27 7.10 -8.52
N ASP A 53 -18.39 6.38 -8.33
CA ASP A 53 -18.46 4.92 -8.49
C ASP A 53 -17.98 4.49 -9.87
N ALA A 54 -18.38 5.22 -10.93
CA ALA A 54 -17.93 4.94 -12.29
C ALA A 54 -16.41 5.07 -12.47
N TYR A 55 -15.81 6.04 -11.77
CA TYR A 55 -14.37 6.25 -11.78
C TYR A 55 -13.63 5.09 -11.09
N PHE A 56 -14.02 4.71 -9.87
CA PHE A 56 -13.37 3.62 -9.15
C PHE A 56 -13.56 2.27 -9.85
N ALA A 57 -14.77 1.96 -10.34
CA ALA A 57 -15.03 0.73 -11.08
C ALA A 57 -14.18 0.61 -12.36
N ALA A 58 -13.87 1.72 -13.03
CA ALA A 58 -13.10 1.71 -14.27
C ALA A 58 -11.63 1.30 -14.09
N PHE A 59 -11.06 1.44 -12.90
CA PHE A 59 -9.67 1.04 -12.61
C PHE A 59 -9.52 -0.47 -12.36
N ALA A 60 -10.55 -1.16 -11.90
CA ALA A 60 -10.46 -2.53 -11.40
C ALA A 60 -9.79 -3.50 -12.37
N ILE A 61 -10.18 -3.51 -13.65
CA ILE A 61 -9.60 -4.44 -14.65
C ILE A 61 -8.21 -4.00 -15.12
N PRO A 62 -7.93 -2.73 -15.46
CA PRO A 62 -6.57 -2.29 -15.77
C PRO A 62 -5.59 -2.58 -14.63
N ASP A 63 -5.96 -2.31 -13.39
CA ASP A 63 -5.12 -2.56 -12.22
C ASP A 63 -4.91 -4.06 -11.98
N PHE A 64 -5.95 -4.89 -12.13
CA PHE A 64 -5.82 -6.35 -12.08
C PHE A 64 -4.72 -6.86 -13.01
N PHE A 65 -4.74 -6.48 -14.28
CA PHE A 65 -3.72 -6.92 -15.22
C PHE A 65 -2.33 -6.37 -14.89
N PHE A 66 -2.23 -5.11 -14.47
CA PHE A 66 -0.96 -4.52 -14.10
C PHE A 66 -0.34 -5.20 -12.88
N PHE A 67 -1.08 -5.34 -11.78
CA PHE A 67 -0.56 -5.94 -10.55
C PHE A 67 -0.27 -7.43 -10.72
N THR A 68 -1.12 -8.15 -11.43
CA THR A 68 -0.95 -9.59 -11.66
C THR A 68 0.27 -9.88 -12.54
N LEU A 69 0.41 -9.18 -13.68
CA LEU A 69 1.42 -9.53 -14.68
C LEU A 69 2.73 -8.75 -14.53
N SER A 70 2.71 -7.56 -13.95
CA SER A 70 3.87 -6.67 -13.95
C SER A 70 4.40 -6.33 -12.55
N ALA A 71 3.60 -5.75 -11.67
CA ALA A 71 4.10 -5.17 -10.42
C ALA A 71 4.79 -6.18 -9.50
N GLY A 72 4.17 -7.34 -9.31
CA GLY A 72 4.74 -8.43 -8.48
C GLY A 72 5.98 -9.08 -9.09
N ALA A 73 6.01 -9.15 -10.42
CA ALA A 73 7.07 -9.80 -11.19
C ALA A 73 8.39 -9.03 -11.16
N LEU A 74 8.32 -7.70 -11.26
CA LEU A 74 9.49 -6.87 -11.51
C LEU A 74 10.40 -6.74 -10.28
N GLY A 75 9.83 -6.50 -9.10
CA GLY A 75 10.62 -6.27 -7.89
C GLY A 75 11.28 -7.54 -7.34
N VAL A 76 10.61 -8.67 -7.42
CA VAL A 76 11.05 -9.91 -6.75
C VAL A 76 11.68 -10.91 -7.70
N ALA A 77 11.13 -11.06 -8.90
CA ALA A 77 11.63 -12.04 -9.87
C ALA A 77 12.73 -11.47 -10.77
N PHE A 78 12.57 -10.23 -11.24
CA PHE A 78 13.48 -9.66 -12.25
C PHE A 78 14.71 -8.99 -11.62
N MET A 79 14.54 -8.15 -10.61
CA MET A 79 15.63 -7.34 -10.07
C MET A 79 16.81 -8.14 -9.50
N PRO A 80 16.63 -9.25 -8.74
CA PRO A 80 17.74 -10.07 -8.28
C PRO A 80 18.53 -10.69 -9.44
N VAL A 81 17.81 -11.26 -10.44
CA VAL A 81 18.45 -11.86 -11.62
C VAL A 81 19.20 -10.80 -12.42
N LEU A 82 18.63 -9.60 -12.59
CA LEU A 82 19.28 -8.49 -13.28
C LEU A 82 20.55 -8.02 -12.56
N SER A 83 20.53 -7.98 -11.23
CA SER A 83 21.69 -7.61 -10.40
C SER A 83 22.82 -8.64 -10.53
N ASP A 84 22.50 -9.93 -10.48
CA ASP A 84 23.47 -11.00 -10.70
C ASP A 84 24.02 -10.98 -12.13
N TYR A 85 23.17 -10.73 -13.11
CA TYR A 85 23.53 -10.63 -14.51
C TYR A 85 24.48 -9.45 -14.77
N LEU A 86 24.24 -8.30 -14.11
CA LEU A 86 25.14 -7.14 -14.13
C LEU A 86 26.54 -7.49 -13.61
N MET A 87 26.62 -8.24 -12.51
CA MET A 87 27.90 -8.63 -11.90
C MET A 87 28.68 -9.62 -12.78
N ARG A 88 27.98 -10.54 -13.44
CA ARG A 88 28.61 -11.58 -14.28
C ARG A 88 28.97 -11.10 -15.68
N HIS A 89 28.15 -10.29 -16.33
CA HIS A 89 28.26 -9.97 -17.76
C HIS A 89 28.43 -8.46 -18.03
N GLY A 90 28.38 -7.63 -17.01
CA GLY A 90 28.55 -6.19 -17.11
C GLY A 90 27.38 -5.42 -17.71
N ARG A 91 27.55 -4.10 -17.86
CA ARG A 91 26.45 -3.17 -18.20
C ARG A 91 25.79 -3.42 -19.56
N LYS A 92 26.54 -3.82 -20.58
CA LYS A 92 26.00 -4.02 -21.94
C LYS A 92 25.00 -5.18 -21.97
N ALA A 93 25.26 -6.22 -21.19
CA ALA A 93 24.42 -7.39 -21.11
C ALA A 93 23.07 -7.11 -20.38
N VAL A 94 23.07 -6.18 -19.41
CA VAL A 94 21.84 -5.74 -18.71
C VAL A 94 20.76 -5.29 -19.71
N TRP A 95 21.16 -4.63 -20.80
CA TRP A 95 20.23 -4.16 -21.82
C TRP A 95 19.57 -5.31 -22.59
N GLU A 96 20.31 -6.38 -22.86
CA GLU A 96 19.76 -7.55 -23.56
C GLU A 96 18.66 -8.23 -22.73
N LEU A 97 18.94 -8.50 -21.45
CA LEU A 97 17.96 -9.11 -20.54
C LEU A 97 16.76 -8.20 -20.35
N SER A 98 16.99 -6.90 -20.11
CA SER A 98 15.94 -5.92 -19.84
C SER A 98 15.06 -5.67 -21.06
N THR A 99 15.64 -5.52 -22.26
CA THR A 99 14.85 -5.31 -23.49
C THR A 99 14.10 -6.56 -23.90
N SER A 100 14.61 -7.77 -23.62
CA SER A 100 13.89 -9.01 -23.85
C SER A 100 12.63 -9.11 -23.00
N LEU A 101 12.73 -8.80 -21.72
CA LEU A 101 11.57 -8.78 -20.81
C LEU A 101 10.60 -7.65 -21.18
N LEU A 102 11.11 -6.47 -21.50
CA LEU A 102 10.32 -5.32 -21.93
C LEU A 102 9.51 -5.66 -23.18
N ASN A 103 10.15 -6.22 -24.22
CA ASN A 103 9.48 -6.57 -25.46
C ASN A 103 8.38 -7.61 -25.24
N LEU A 104 8.66 -8.66 -24.44
CA LEU A 104 7.69 -9.70 -24.14
C LEU A 104 6.47 -9.14 -23.39
N LEU A 105 6.71 -8.44 -22.28
CA LEU A 105 5.63 -7.92 -21.45
C LEU A 105 4.91 -6.77 -22.15
N ALA A 106 5.59 -5.94 -22.94
CA ALA A 106 4.94 -4.89 -23.72
C ALA A 106 3.98 -5.46 -24.76
N VAL A 107 4.35 -6.55 -25.45
CA VAL A 107 3.45 -7.24 -26.40
C VAL A 107 2.25 -7.82 -25.67
N ILE A 108 2.45 -8.52 -24.56
CA ILE A 108 1.33 -9.07 -23.75
C ILE A 108 0.40 -7.95 -23.30
N MET A 109 0.96 -6.87 -22.70
CA MET A 109 0.16 -5.75 -22.19
C MET A 109 -0.52 -4.94 -23.29
N PHE A 110 0.05 -4.91 -24.50
CA PHE A 110 -0.61 -4.30 -25.65
C PHE A 110 -1.89 -5.07 -26.02
N PHE A 111 -1.82 -6.40 -26.10
CA PHE A 111 -3.00 -7.22 -26.35
C PHE A 111 -4.01 -7.18 -25.20
N VAL A 112 -3.55 -7.09 -23.95
CA VAL A 112 -4.41 -6.85 -22.80
C VAL A 112 -5.12 -5.50 -22.93
N GLY A 113 -4.41 -4.43 -23.30
CA GLY A 113 -5.02 -3.12 -23.56
C GLY A 113 -6.07 -3.18 -24.64
N LEU A 114 -5.79 -3.84 -25.78
CA LEU A 114 -6.74 -4.04 -26.86
C LEU A 114 -7.97 -4.83 -26.40
N PHE A 115 -7.78 -5.90 -25.63
CA PHE A 115 -8.85 -6.68 -25.02
C PHE A 115 -9.73 -5.77 -24.13
N ILE A 116 -9.12 -4.95 -23.27
CA ILE A 116 -9.87 -4.02 -22.40
C ILE A 116 -10.65 -3.01 -23.24
N VAL A 117 -10.07 -2.40 -24.29
CA VAL A 117 -10.79 -1.44 -25.16
C VAL A 117 -12.03 -2.05 -25.78
N ILE A 118 -11.91 -3.28 -26.29
CA ILE A 118 -13.01 -4.00 -26.98
C ILE A 118 -14.09 -4.40 -25.97
N PHE A 119 -13.68 -4.99 -24.84
CA PHE A 119 -14.58 -5.60 -23.87
C PHE A 119 -14.88 -4.72 -22.65
N ALA A 120 -14.51 -3.43 -22.63
CA ALA A 120 -14.71 -2.54 -21.49
C ALA A 120 -16.14 -2.56 -20.94
N ARG A 121 -17.15 -2.42 -21.81
CA ARG A 121 -18.56 -2.40 -21.39
C ARG A 121 -19.03 -3.73 -20.79
N PRO A 122 -18.85 -4.90 -21.43
CA PRO A 122 -19.21 -6.17 -20.82
C PRO A 122 -18.39 -6.49 -19.55
N LEU A 123 -17.12 -6.11 -19.47
CA LEU A 123 -16.30 -6.30 -18.27
C LEU A 123 -16.86 -5.51 -17.09
N ILE A 124 -17.24 -4.24 -17.29
CA ILE A 124 -17.85 -3.46 -16.21
C ILE A 124 -19.21 -4.04 -15.85
N HIS A 125 -20.08 -4.26 -16.84
CA HIS A 125 -21.47 -4.65 -16.59
C HIS A 125 -21.62 -6.07 -15.99
N HIS A 126 -20.77 -7.03 -16.37
CA HIS A 126 -20.91 -8.41 -15.88
C HIS A 126 -19.92 -8.80 -14.80
N VAL A 127 -18.73 -8.17 -14.76
CA VAL A 127 -17.65 -8.59 -13.86
C VAL A 127 -17.47 -7.62 -12.71
N VAL A 128 -17.30 -6.32 -13.00
CA VAL A 128 -16.87 -5.35 -12.00
C VAL A 128 -18.06 -4.76 -11.23
N ALA A 129 -19.06 -4.24 -11.92
CA ALA A 129 -20.15 -3.47 -11.30
C ALA A 129 -21.46 -3.59 -12.11
N PRO A 130 -22.20 -4.70 -11.97
CA PRO A 130 -23.39 -4.97 -12.78
C PRO A 130 -24.57 -4.02 -12.51
N ASN A 131 -24.61 -3.41 -11.33
CA ASN A 131 -25.75 -2.60 -10.90
C ASN A 131 -25.54 -1.09 -11.08
N LEU A 132 -24.55 -0.68 -11.87
CA LEU A 132 -24.38 0.73 -12.23
C LEU A 132 -25.55 1.22 -13.09
N THR A 133 -25.95 2.48 -12.90
CA THR A 133 -26.93 3.12 -13.77
C THR A 133 -26.40 3.21 -15.21
N PRO A 134 -27.27 3.35 -16.23
CA PRO A 134 -26.81 3.45 -17.62
C PRO A 134 -25.80 4.56 -17.87
N GLU A 135 -25.90 5.68 -17.17
CA GLU A 135 -24.96 6.80 -17.27
C GLU A 135 -23.63 6.50 -16.57
N GLN A 136 -23.67 5.91 -15.38
CA GLN A 136 -22.48 5.44 -14.69
C GLN A 136 -21.73 4.39 -15.50
N LEU A 137 -22.47 3.42 -16.09
CA LEU A 137 -21.89 2.39 -16.97
C LEU A 137 -21.22 3.00 -18.19
N THR A 138 -21.82 4.02 -18.78
CA THR A 138 -21.25 4.72 -19.94
C THR A 138 -19.98 5.44 -19.54
N ASN A 139 -19.99 6.22 -18.45
CA ASN A 139 -18.81 6.92 -17.95
C ASN A 139 -17.69 5.94 -17.57
N ALA A 140 -18.01 4.88 -16.83
CA ALA A 140 -17.03 3.85 -16.44
C ALA A 140 -16.42 3.17 -17.67
N THR A 141 -17.23 2.87 -18.71
CA THR A 141 -16.74 2.28 -19.96
C THR A 141 -15.76 3.20 -20.69
N VAL A 142 -16.07 4.49 -20.79
CA VAL A 142 -15.18 5.46 -21.44
C VAL A 142 -13.89 5.61 -20.65
N ILE A 143 -13.99 5.74 -19.33
CA ILE A 143 -12.81 5.84 -18.46
C ILE A 143 -11.95 4.58 -18.56
N MET A 144 -12.55 3.37 -18.48
CA MET A 144 -11.81 2.12 -18.61
C MET A 144 -11.08 2.00 -19.95
N ARG A 145 -11.70 2.45 -21.05
CA ARG A 145 -11.04 2.50 -22.36
C ARG A 145 -9.84 3.45 -22.39
N LEU A 146 -9.94 4.61 -21.74
CA LEU A 146 -8.81 5.54 -21.59
C LEU A 146 -7.67 4.92 -20.77
N LEU A 147 -8.00 4.15 -19.74
CA LEU A 147 -7.04 3.47 -18.86
C LEU A 147 -6.47 2.17 -19.44
N ALA A 148 -7.03 1.67 -20.55
CA ALA A 148 -6.73 0.34 -21.11
C ALA A 148 -5.23 0.12 -21.38
N PHE A 149 -4.48 1.16 -21.74
CA PHE A 149 -3.05 1.10 -22.00
C PHE A 149 -2.18 1.53 -20.82
N ASN A 150 -2.78 1.94 -19.69
CA ASN A 150 -1.99 2.23 -18.46
C ASN A 150 -1.16 1.02 -17.99
N PRO A 151 -1.67 -0.23 -18.01
CA PRO A 151 -0.87 -1.41 -17.69
C PRO A 151 0.39 -1.54 -18.55
N LEU A 152 0.30 -1.24 -19.84
CA LEU A 152 1.45 -1.22 -20.74
C LEU A 152 2.48 -0.15 -20.34
N LEU A 153 2.02 1.09 -20.14
CA LEU A 153 2.89 2.22 -19.79
C LEU A 153 3.58 1.99 -18.44
N PHE A 154 2.85 1.49 -17.44
CA PHE A 154 3.40 1.18 -16.13
C PHE A 154 4.35 -0.02 -16.16
N THR A 155 4.08 -1.03 -16.99
CA THR A 155 4.98 -2.17 -17.18
C THR A 155 6.31 -1.73 -17.74
N ILE A 156 6.30 -0.92 -18.80
CA ILE A 156 7.52 -0.36 -19.38
C ILE A 156 8.27 0.48 -18.34
N SER A 157 7.55 1.39 -17.64
CA SER A 157 8.12 2.20 -16.56
C SER A 157 8.74 1.35 -15.45
N GLY A 158 8.07 0.28 -15.04
CA GLY A 158 8.53 -0.62 -13.97
C GLY A 158 9.82 -1.37 -14.33
N ILE A 159 9.92 -1.88 -15.57
CA ILE A 159 11.15 -2.54 -16.06
C ILE A 159 12.31 -1.55 -16.10
N LEU A 160 12.09 -0.36 -16.67
CA LEU A 160 13.11 0.68 -16.75
C LEU A 160 13.51 1.20 -15.36
N THR A 161 12.57 1.27 -14.42
CA THR A 161 12.83 1.57 -13.00
C THR A 161 13.74 0.52 -12.38
N SER A 162 13.46 -0.77 -12.58
CA SER A 162 14.29 -1.87 -12.08
C SER A 162 15.73 -1.80 -12.61
N VAL A 163 15.89 -1.41 -13.88
CA VAL A 163 17.21 -1.17 -14.48
C VAL A 163 17.92 0.01 -13.82
N GLN A 164 17.23 1.13 -13.62
CA GLN A 164 17.79 2.32 -12.96
C GLN A 164 18.23 2.01 -11.53
N GLN A 165 17.41 1.26 -10.77
CA GLN A 165 17.75 0.81 -9.42
C GLN A 165 19.01 -0.06 -9.41
N THR A 166 19.08 -1.04 -10.30
CA THR A 166 20.24 -1.94 -10.43
C THR A 166 21.52 -1.18 -10.81
N LEU A 167 21.39 -0.11 -11.61
CA LEU A 167 22.53 0.74 -12.01
C LEU A 167 22.82 1.90 -11.03
N GLY A 168 22.09 1.99 -9.90
CA GLY A 168 22.30 3.00 -8.86
C GLY A 168 21.79 4.40 -9.22
N ARG A 169 20.79 4.51 -10.10
CA ARG A 169 20.15 5.78 -10.50
C ARG A 169 18.77 5.87 -9.89
N PHE A 170 18.61 6.67 -8.84
CA PHE A 170 17.42 6.68 -8.01
C PHE A 170 16.47 7.86 -8.26
N PHE A 171 16.98 8.99 -8.76
CA PHE A 171 16.27 10.27 -8.78
C PHE A 171 15.00 10.25 -9.65
N PHE A 172 15.11 9.89 -10.92
CA PHE A 172 14.00 10.01 -11.87
C PHE A 172 12.86 9.04 -11.55
N TYR A 173 13.18 7.77 -11.25
CA TYR A 173 12.12 6.83 -10.95
C TYR A 173 11.42 7.11 -9.61
N ALA A 174 12.12 7.75 -8.65
CA ALA A 174 11.52 8.14 -7.39
C ALA A 174 10.52 9.30 -7.55
N LEU A 175 10.77 10.19 -8.52
CA LEU A 175 9.88 11.31 -8.86
C LEU A 175 8.70 10.88 -9.74
N ALA A 176 8.85 9.89 -10.58
CA ALA A 176 7.89 9.53 -11.62
C ALA A 176 6.44 9.31 -11.11
N PRO A 177 6.18 8.60 -9.99
CA PRO A 177 4.82 8.42 -9.47
C PRO A 177 4.14 9.72 -9.00
N LEU A 178 4.91 10.76 -8.66
CA LEU A 178 4.37 12.05 -8.26
C LEU A 178 3.63 12.72 -9.43
N PHE A 179 4.17 12.61 -10.64
CA PHE A 179 3.59 13.19 -11.84
C PHE A 179 2.29 12.50 -12.25
N TYR A 180 2.13 11.21 -11.96
CA TYR A 180 0.86 10.52 -12.15
C TYR A 180 -0.26 11.15 -11.29
N ASN A 181 -0.04 11.30 -10.00
CA ASN A 181 -1.00 11.92 -9.11
C ASN A 181 -1.24 13.40 -9.46
N LEU A 182 -0.18 14.13 -9.78
CA LEU A 182 -0.27 15.53 -10.17
C LEU A 182 -1.10 15.72 -11.44
N SER A 183 -0.94 14.87 -12.45
CA SER A 183 -1.71 14.92 -13.69
C SER A 183 -3.21 14.75 -13.43
N ILE A 184 -3.60 13.79 -12.58
CA ILE A 184 -5.01 13.62 -12.20
C ILE A 184 -5.53 14.85 -11.44
N ILE A 185 -4.73 15.41 -10.52
CA ILE A 185 -5.11 16.64 -9.80
C ILE A 185 -5.34 17.81 -10.78
N VAL A 186 -4.44 18.01 -11.72
CA VAL A 186 -4.58 19.06 -12.75
C VAL A 186 -5.82 18.82 -13.60
N SER A 187 -6.09 17.58 -13.99
CA SER A 187 -7.25 17.21 -14.82
C SER A 187 -8.59 17.55 -14.15
N ILE A 188 -8.68 17.49 -12.81
CA ILE A 188 -9.87 17.91 -12.07
C ILE A 188 -10.21 19.37 -12.42
N PHE A 189 -9.24 20.27 -12.33
CA PHE A 189 -9.47 21.70 -12.55
C PHE A 189 -9.71 22.03 -14.03
N VAL A 190 -9.08 21.29 -14.93
CA VAL A 190 -9.22 21.52 -16.38
C VAL A 190 -10.55 21.00 -16.92
N PHE A 191 -11.00 19.82 -16.47
CA PHE A 191 -12.07 19.08 -17.12
C PHE A 191 -13.38 19.01 -16.35
N LYS A 192 -13.42 19.35 -15.05
CA LYS A 192 -14.62 19.18 -14.22
C LYS A 192 -15.88 19.85 -14.80
N ASN A 193 -15.75 21.00 -15.45
CA ASN A 193 -16.87 21.79 -15.97
C ASN A 193 -17.27 21.40 -17.41
N ASN A 194 -16.39 20.72 -18.18
CA ASN A 194 -16.61 20.41 -19.60
C ASN A 194 -16.96 18.95 -19.83
N ILE A 195 -16.10 18.03 -19.34
CA ILE A 195 -16.21 16.59 -19.61
C ILE A 195 -16.55 15.82 -18.32
N GLY A 196 -16.52 16.50 -17.17
CA GLY A 196 -16.87 15.91 -15.89
C GLY A 196 -15.90 14.77 -15.48
N LEU A 197 -16.48 13.66 -15.02
CA LEU A 197 -15.75 12.52 -14.47
C LEU A 197 -14.77 11.87 -15.47
N VAL A 198 -15.11 11.88 -16.77
CA VAL A 198 -14.26 11.31 -17.83
C VAL A 198 -12.91 12.02 -17.92
N GLY A 199 -12.86 13.31 -17.55
CA GLY A 199 -11.62 14.09 -17.46
C GLY A 199 -10.58 13.48 -16.52
N LEU A 200 -11.00 12.77 -15.47
CA LEU A 200 -10.09 12.05 -14.57
C LEU A 200 -9.40 10.88 -15.28
N GLY A 201 -10.13 10.19 -16.18
CA GLY A 201 -9.55 9.14 -17.03
C GLY A 201 -8.48 9.69 -17.97
N ILE A 202 -8.72 10.87 -18.58
CA ILE A 202 -7.72 11.57 -19.40
C ILE A 202 -6.51 11.94 -18.52
N GLY A 203 -6.75 12.51 -17.34
CA GLY A 203 -5.68 12.83 -16.39
C GLY A 203 -4.83 11.63 -16.00
N ALA A 204 -5.45 10.48 -15.79
CA ALA A 204 -4.75 9.24 -15.46
C ALA A 204 -3.92 8.71 -16.65
N LEU A 205 -4.46 8.76 -17.88
CA LEU A 205 -3.70 8.38 -19.09
C LEU A 205 -2.49 9.32 -19.30
N VAL A 206 -2.70 10.63 -19.26
CA VAL A 206 -1.62 11.62 -19.37
C VAL A 206 -0.60 11.42 -18.26
N GLY A 207 -1.06 11.15 -17.04
CA GLY A 207 -0.20 10.84 -15.89
C GLY A 207 0.68 9.62 -16.10
N ALA A 208 0.13 8.54 -16.67
CA ALA A 208 0.90 7.33 -16.99
C ALA A 208 1.96 7.60 -18.08
N VAL A 209 1.63 8.40 -19.08
CA VAL A 209 2.60 8.84 -20.11
C VAL A 209 3.69 9.71 -19.49
N LEU A 210 3.34 10.70 -18.64
CA LEU A 210 4.33 11.55 -17.95
C LEU A 210 5.23 10.73 -17.04
N GLN A 211 4.68 9.77 -16.29
CA GLN A 211 5.45 8.86 -15.45
C GLN A 211 6.48 8.09 -16.29
N LEU A 212 6.06 7.52 -17.44
CA LEU A 212 6.96 6.84 -18.35
C LEU A 212 8.04 7.77 -18.90
N LEU A 213 7.68 8.98 -19.36
CA LEU A 213 8.64 9.95 -19.89
C LEU A 213 9.72 10.31 -18.86
N ILE A 214 9.35 10.54 -17.61
CA ILE A 214 10.29 10.84 -16.54
C ILE A 214 11.23 9.65 -16.28
N VAL A 215 10.71 8.43 -16.27
CA VAL A 215 11.55 7.24 -16.14
C VAL A 215 12.50 7.12 -17.34
N VAL A 216 12.02 7.37 -18.57
CA VAL A 216 12.87 7.36 -19.78
C VAL A 216 13.98 8.43 -19.71
N MET A 217 13.67 9.64 -19.20
CA MET A 217 14.70 10.67 -18.97
C MET A 217 15.82 10.16 -18.03
N GLY A 218 15.51 9.29 -17.08
CA GLY A 218 16.49 8.66 -16.20
C GLY A 218 17.46 7.71 -16.91
N LEU A 219 17.14 7.26 -18.12
CA LEU A 219 18.03 6.45 -18.97
C LEU A 219 19.02 7.29 -19.78
N ALA A 220 18.80 8.58 -19.92
CA ALA A 220 19.77 9.49 -20.53
C ALA A 220 21.11 9.33 -19.80
N GLN A 221 22.21 9.29 -20.49
CA GLN A 221 23.57 9.03 -19.96
C GLN A 221 23.86 7.56 -19.56
N LEU A 222 22.89 6.63 -19.67
CA LEU A 222 23.13 5.21 -19.40
C LEU A 222 23.49 4.40 -20.65
N ASN A 223 23.50 5.05 -21.84
CA ASN A 223 23.69 4.40 -23.13
C ASN A 223 22.73 3.22 -23.32
N PHE A 224 21.44 3.50 -23.07
CA PHE A 224 20.39 2.52 -23.28
C PHE A 224 20.26 2.19 -24.77
N HIS A 225 20.32 0.90 -25.09
CA HIS A 225 20.13 0.40 -26.44
C HIS A 225 18.94 -0.55 -26.44
N TRP A 226 17.81 -0.07 -26.92
CA TRP A 226 16.66 -0.93 -27.15
C TRP A 226 16.89 -1.82 -28.38
N ARG A 227 16.53 -3.10 -28.26
CA ARG A 227 16.58 -4.08 -29.34
C ARG A 227 15.23 -4.76 -29.47
N PRO A 228 14.58 -4.78 -30.64
CA PRO A 228 13.29 -5.44 -30.87
C PRO A 228 13.48 -6.96 -31.00
N ARG A 229 14.07 -7.58 -29.98
CA ARG A 229 14.37 -9.01 -29.97
C ARG A 229 14.10 -9.57 -28.57
N ILE A 230 13.62 -10.81 -28.52
CA ILE A 230 13.44 -11.58 -27.28
C ILE A 230 14.50 -12.68 -27.27
N ALA A 231 15.37 -12.68 -26.27
CA ALA A 231 16.47 -13.61 -26.14
C ALA A 231 16.02 -14.94 -25.48
N TRP A 232 15.21 -15.72 -26.17
CA TRP A 232 14.67 -17.00 -25.66
C TRP A 232 15.77 -18.00 -25.24
N ASN A 233 16.93 -17.94 -25.87
CA ASN A 233 18.06 -18.84 -25.58
C ASN A 233 18.85 -18.43 -24.32
N ASN A 234 18.60 -17.26 -23.77
CA ASN A 234 19.29 -16.78 -22.57
C ASN A 234 18.74 -17.52 -21.33
N SER A 235 19.62 -18.20 -20.59
CA SER A 235 19.27 -18.97 -19.39
C SER A 235 18.71 -18.08 -18.27
N ASP A 236 19.27 -16.88 -18.09
CA ASP A 236 18.82 -15.94 -17.07
C ASP A 236 17.45 -15.34 -17.43
N PHE A 237 17.16 -15.13 -18.72
CA PHE A 237 15.82 -14.73 -19.17
C PHE A 237 14.79 -15.82 -18.88
N ARG A 238 15.10 -17.08 -19.16
CA ARG A 238 14.22 -18.21 -18.82
C ARG A 238 14.03 -18.36 -17.31
N LEU A 239 15.05 -18.08 -16.51
CA LEU A 239 14.94 -18.06 -15.06
C LEU A 239 13.96 -16.98 -14.58
N VAL A 240 14.04 -15.76 -15.14
CA VAL A 240 13.05 -14.70 -14.87
C VAL A 240 11.63 -15.22 -15.19
N LEU A 241 11.42 -15.74 -16.41
CA LEU A 241 10.11 -16.23 -16.84
C LEU A 241 9.57 -17.35 -15.95
N ARG A 242 10.42 -18.23 -15.44
CA ARG A 242 10.02 -19.30 -14.52
C ARG A 242 9.59 -18.77 -13.15
N ASN A 243 10.18 -17.67 -12.70
CA ASN A 243 9.89 -17.05 -11.40
C ASN A 243 8.69 -16.09 -11.43
N LEU A 244 8.20 -15.69 -12.61
CA LEU A 244 7.07 -14.78 -12.76
C LEU A 244 5.74 -15.40 -12.28
N PRO A 245 5.28 -16.60 -12.74
CA PRO A 245 3.93 -17.08 -12.49
C PRO A 245 3.57 -17.22 -11.00
N PRO A 246 4.42 -17.78 -10.12
CA PRO A 246 4.07 -17.90 -8.70
C PRO A 246 3.80 -16.55 -8.05
N ARG A 247 4.53 -15.52 -8.45
CA ARG A 247 4.39 -14.18 -7.90
C ARG A 247 3.20 -13.43 -8.51
N SER A 248 2.95 -13.66 -9.80
CA SER A 248 1.77 -13.14 -10.50
C SER A 248 0.47 -13.66 -9.87
N ILE A 249 0.43 -14.93 -9.47
CA ILE A 249 -0.73 -15.51 -8.79
C ILE A 249 -0.94 -14.82 -7.44
N ASP A 250 0.09 -14.67 -6.63
CA ASP A 250 0.05 -14.03 -5.31
C ASP A 250 -0.57 -12.60 -5.40
N GLN A 251 -0.10 -11.81 -6.35
CA GLN A 251 -0.63 -10.44 -6.54
C GLN A 251 -2.01 -10.43 -7.21
N GLY A 252 -2.29 -11.38 -8.10
CA GLY A 252 -3.58 -11.49 -8.78
C GLY A 252 -4.73 -11.85 -7.85
N VAL A 253 -4.43 -12.63 -6.81
CA VAL A 253 -5.45 -13.04 -5.82
C VAL A 253 -5.97 -11.83 -5.04
N ASP A 254 -5.09 -10.92 -4.62
CA ASP A 254 -5.49 -9.66 -3.96
C ASP A 254 -6.37 -8.78 -4.88
N GLN A 255 -6.06 -8.74 -6.18
CA GLN A 255 -6.84 -7.95 -7.14
C GLN A 255 -8.21 -8.57 -7.47
N ILE A 256 -8.33 -9.91 -7.42
CA ILE A 256 -9.63 -10.58 -7.54
C ILE A 256 -10.52 -10.20 -6.36
N GLU A 257 -9.98 -10.13 -5.15
CA GLU A 257 -10.72 -9.68 -3.96
C GLU A 257 -11.31 -8.27 -4.17
N GLU A 258 -10.51 -7.32 -4.66
CA GLU A 258 -10.96 -5.95 -4.94
C GLU A 258 -12.09 -5.89 -5.99
N ILE A 259 -11.98 -6.71 -7.06
CA ILE A 259 -13.04 -6.82 -8.09
C ILE A 259 -14.33 -7.36 -7.46
N VAL A 260 -14.26 -8.41 -6.63
CA VAL A 260 -15.42 -9.01 -5.97
C VAL A 260 -16.08 -8.02 -5.01
N GLU A 261 -15.29 -7.29 -4.23
CA GLU A 261 -15.80 -6.26 -3.32
C GLU A 261 -16.50 -5.14 -4.08
N THR A 262 -15.91 -4.68 -5.19
CA THR A 262 -16.51 -3.67 -6.09
C THR A 262 -17.82 -4.19 -6.70
N HIS A 263 -17.85 -5.46 -7.11
CA HIS A 263 -19.04 -6.12 -7.64
C HIS A 263 -20.18 -6.13 -6.62
N ILE A 264 -19.91 -6.58 -5.40
CA ILE A 264 -20.89 -6.61 -4.30
C ILE A 264 -21.33 -5.18 -3.95
N ALA A 265 -20.38 -4.25 -3.82
CA ALA A 265 -20.67 -2.86 -3.50
C ALA A 265 -21.59 -2.20 -4.52
N SER A 266 -21.48 -2.56 -5.82
CA SER A 266 -22.34 -2.04 -6.88
C SER A 266 -23.83 -2.34 -6.65
N GLY A 267 -24.14 -3.47 -6.00
CA GLY A 267 -25.50 -3.90 -5.66
C GLY A 267 -26.11 -3.21 -4.42
N LEU A 268 -25.33 -2.43 -3.68
CA LEU A 268 -25.74 -1.81 -2.42
C LEU A 268 -26.22 -0.34 -2.57
N GLY A 269 -26.33 0.14 -3.80
CA GLY A 269 -26.80 1.48 -4.13
C GLY A 269 -25.68 2.42 -4.59
N SER A 270 -26.09 3.53 -5.18
CA SER A 270 -25.18 4.54 -5.72
C SER A 270 -24.33 5.17 -4.62
N GLY A 271 -23.03 5.30 -4.85
CA GLY A 271 -22.04 5.80 -3.90
C GLY A 271 -21.37 4.72 -3.05
N SER A 272 -21.86 3.47 -3.12
CA SER A 272 -21.34 2.39 -2.27
C SER A 272 -19.90 2.01 -2.61
N ILE A 273 -19.54 1.95 -3.89
CA ILE A 273 -18.17 1.68 -4.36
C ILE A 273 -17.24 2.79 -3.88
N SER A 274 -17.64 4.03 -4.06
CA SER A 274 -16.86 5.20 -3.66
C SER A 274 -16.67 5.30 -2.15
N ASN A 275 -17.73 5.07 -1.37
CA ASN A 275 -17.66 5.10 0.09
C ASN A 275 -16.70 4.03 0.64
N TYR A 276 -16.78 2.81 0.09
CA TYR A 276 -15.89 1.73 0.48
C TYR A 276 -14.43 2.03 0.10
N ASN A 277 -14.19 2.45 -1.14
CA ASN A 277 -12.84 2.78 -1.63
C ASN A 277 -12.18 3.92 -0.83
N ASN A 278 -12.96 4.96 -0.49
CA ASN A 278 -12.49 6.07 0.33
C ASN A 278 -12.13 5.63 1.76
N ALA A 279 -12.97 4.80 2.38
CA ALA A 279 -12.70 4.25 3.71
C ALA A 279 -11.49 3.30 3.70
N PHE A 280 -11.37 2.47 2.67
CA PHE A 280 -10.22 1.57 2.48
C PHE A 280 -8.92 2.34 2.29
N THR A 281 -8.93 3.42 1.50
CA THR A 281 -7.77 4.32 1.31
C THR A 281 -7.28 4.90 2.64
N LEU A 282 -8.21 5.28 3.56
CA LEU A 282 -7.83 5.71 4.91
C LEU A 282 -7.13 4.61 5.71
N SER A 283 -7.54 3.36 5.54
CA SER A 283 -6.98 2.23 6.28
C SER A 283 -5.56 1.85 5.85
N THR A 284 -5.18 2.15 4.62
CA THR A 284 -3.86 1.78 4.08
C THR A 284 -2.71 2.54 4.74
N ALA A 285 -2.90 3.82 5.09
CA ALA A 285 -1.86 4.65 5.68
C ALA A 285 -1.32 4.11 7.01
N PRO A 286 -2.14 3.77 8.03
CA PRO A 286 -1.69 3.15 9.26
C PRO A 286 -0.93 1.84 9.03
N ILE A 287 -1.42 0.99 8.12
CA ILE A 287 -0.80 -0.31 7.80
C ILE A 287 0.60 -0.11 7.19
N LEU A 288 0.74 0.83 6.26
CA LEU A 288 2.04 1.14 5.65
C LEU A 288 3.02 1.74 6.66
N LEU A 289 2.56 2.68 7.49
CA LEU A 289 3.42 3.41 8.42
C LEU A 289 3.96 2.52 9.55
N LEU A 290 3.14 1.64 10.12
CA LEU A 290 3.58 0.74 11.19
C LEU A 290 3.90 -0.66 10.69
N GLY A 291 2.96 -1.29 10.00
CA GLY A 291 3.09 -2.69 9.59
C GLY A 291 4.27 -2.88 8.64
N THR A 292 4.17 -2.29 7.46
CA THR A 292 5.17 -2.49 6.39
C THR A 292 6.52 -1.90 6.75
N ALA A 293 6.57 -0.70 7.33
CA ALA A 293 7.84 -0.05 7.67
C ALA A 293 8.63 -0.84 8.71
N ILE A 294 7.97 -1.25 9.84
CA ILE A 294 8.65 -1.97 10.91
C ILE A 294 9.03 -3.39 10.46
N SER A 295 8.11 -4.12 9.81
CA SER A 295 8.37 -5.50 9.36
C SER A 295 9.50 -5.56 8.33
N THR A 296 9.56 -4.60 7.40
CA THR A 296 10.64 -4.52 6.39
C THR A 296 11.99 -4.18 7.03
N ALA A 297 12.03 -3.26 7.99
CA ALA A 297 13.24 -2.92 8.72
C ALA A 297 13.75 -4.08 9.61
N ALA A 298 12.83 -4.89 10.15
CA ALA A 298 13.16 -6.03 10.99
C ALA A 298 13.67 -7.25 10.21
N PHE A 299 13.20 -7.43 8.98
CA PHE A 299 13.41 -8.63 8.19
C PHE A 299 14.89 -9.02 7.98
N PRO A 300 15.83 -8.12 7.63
CA PRO A 300 17.24 -8.46 7.48
C PRO A 300 17.85 -9.01 8.79
N ARG A 301 17.47 -8.46 9.93
CA ARG A 301 17.94 -8.92 11.24
C ARG A 301 17.42 -10.31 11.56
N LEU A 302 16.15 -10.59 11.29
CA LEU A 302 15.55 -11.91 11.46
C LEU A 302 16.24 -12.96 10.59
N ASN A 303 16.46 -12.66 9.31
CA ASN A 303 17.21 -13.51 8.40
C ASN A 303 18.63 -13.80 8.88
N ALA A 304 19.35 -12.77 9.35
CA ALA A 304 20.71 -12.92 9.83
C ALA A 304 20.80 -13.88 11.04
N ARG A 305 19.77 -13.87 11.95
CA ARG A 305 19.74 -14.81 13.09
C ARG A 305 19.62 -16.27 12.65
N LEU A 306 18.75 -16.55 11.67
CA LEU A 306 18.61 -17.90 11.11
C LEU A 306 19.87 -18.34 10.34
N SER A 307 20.47 -17.47 9.54
CA SER A 307 21.72 -17.75 8.80
C SER A 307 22.90 -18.02 9.72
N GLN A 308 22.89 -17.46 10.94
CA GLN A 308 23.89 -17.72 11.99
C GLN A 308 23.62 -19.01 12.77
N GLY A 309 22.56 -19.78 12.44
CA GLY A 309 22.18 -20.98 13.18
C GLY A 309 21.70 -20.71 14.62
N ARG A 310 21.14 -19.51 14.87
CA ARG A 310 20.68 -19.10 16.21
C ARG A 310 19.16 -18.89 16.26
N PRO A 311 18.37 -19.98 16.25
CA PRO A 311 16.91 -19.91 16.32
C PRO A 311 16.39 -19.32 17.65
N ASP A 312 17.15 -19.46 18.73
CA ASP A 312 16.90 -18.84 20.04
C ASP A 312 16.78 -17.30 19.93
N LEU A 313 17.77 -16.68 19.30
CA LEU A 313 17.76 -15.24 19.08
C LEU A 313 16.71 -14.80 18.06
N PHE A 314 16.44 -15.64 17.06
CA PHE A 314 15.38 -15.38 16.10
C PHE A 314 14.01 -15.29 16.79
N ARG A 315 13.66 -16.27 17.65
CA ARG A 315 12.42 -16.26 18.44
C ARG A 315 12.32 -15.02 19.32
N ARG A 316 13.38 -14.73 20.08
CA ARG A 316 13.44 -13.58 20.99
C ARG A 316 13.29 -12.25 20.25
N ASP A 317 14.03 -12.07 19.15
CA ASP A 317 13.95 -10.84 18.35
C ASP A 317 12.57 -10.71 17.71
N PHE A 318 11.99 -11.78 17.19
CA PHE A 318 10.65 -11.81 16.61
C PHE A 318 9.57 -11.42 17.63
N LEU A 319 9.52 -12.06 18.78
CA LEU A 319 8.52 -11.78 19.82
C LEU A 319 8.63 -10.36 20.36
N ARG A 320 9.85 -9.85 20.53
CA ARG A 320 10.06 -8.46 20.95
C ARG A 320 9.51 -7.46 19.94
N ILE A 321 9.74 -7.71 18.64
CA ILE A 321 9.22 -6.84 17.57
C ILE A 321 7.71 -6.96 17.49
N LEU A 322 7.16 -8.18 17.59
CA LEU A 322 5.71 -8.42 17.57
C LEU A 322 5.00 -7.68 18.72
N ARG A 323 5.52 -7.80 19.96
CA ARG A 323 4.99 -7.06 21.13
C ARG A 323 5.05 -5.55 20.90
N ALA A 324 6.17 -5.03 20.39
CA ALA A 324 6.31 -3.61 20.08
C ALA A 324 5.30 -3.14 19.00
N MET A 325 5.05 -3.97 17.99
CA MET A 325 4.04 -3.66 16.95
C MET A 325 2.62 -3.67 17.54
N ILE A 326 2.28 -4.65 18.37
CA ILE A 326 0.99 -4.69 19.08
C ILE A 326 0.83 -3.44 19.96
N TRP A 327 1.86 -3.07 20.71
CA TRP A 327 1.87 -1.90 21.57
C TRP A 327 1.67 -0.58 20.81
N LEU A 328 2.32 -0.42 19.65
CA LEU A 328 2.17 0.77 18.80
C LEU A 328 0.84 0.78 18.05
N ALA A 329 0.38 -0.37 17.57
CA ALA A 329 -0.86 -0.47 16.80
C ALA A 329 -2.09 -0.20 17.68
N SER A 330 -2.06 -0.58 18.96
CA SER A 330 -3.19 -0.43 19.87
C SER A 330 -3.69 1.02 20.00
N PRO A 331 -2.89 2.02 20.40
CA PRO A 331 -3.36 3.39 20.48
C PRO A 331 -3.67 3.99 19.10
N LEU A 332 -2.99 3.55 18.04
CA LEU A 332 -3.27 3.99 16.68
C LEU A 332 -4.68 3.59 16.25
N VAL A 333 -5.07 2.33 16.48
CA VAL A 333 -6.41 1.82 16.16
C VAL A 333 -7.48 2.52 17.00
N VAL A 334 -7.21 2.80 18.27
CA VAL A 334 -8.08 3.61 19.13
C VAL A 334 -8.32 5.00 18.53
N VAL A 335 -7.25 5.68 18.11
CA VAL A 335 -7.35 6.98 17.44
C VAL A 335 -8.11 6.86 16.11
N CYS A 336 -7.83 5.88 15.28
CA CYS A 336 -8.55 5.65 14.02
C CYS A 336 -10.04 5.47 14.26
N TYR A 337 -10.42 4.69 15.26
CA TYR A 337 -11.82 4.44 15.59
C TYR A 337 -12.55 5.71 16.09
N PHE A 338 -11.98 6.43 17.05
CA PHE A 338 -12.59 7.63 17.60
C PHE A 338 -12.57 8.81 16.63
N CYS A 339 -11.50 8.95 15.85
CA CYS A 339 -11.38 10.02 14.85
C CYS A 339 -12.02 9.68 13.49
N ARG A 340 -12.75 8.56 13.33
CA ARG A 340 -13.32 8.13 12.05
C ARG A 340 -14.17 9.19 11.34
N GLY A 341 -14.98 9.92 12.10
CA GLY A 341 -15.80 11.00 11.55
C GLY A 341 -14.99 12.21 11.08
N TYR A 342 -13.94 12.58 11.83
CA TYR A 342 -13.03 13.67 11.46
C TYR A 342 -12.23 13.30 10.21
N LEU A 343 -11.73 12.05 10.12
CA LEU A 343 -10.98 11.55 8.98
C LEU A 343 -11.87 11.42 7.73
N ALA A 344 -13.10 10.93 7.88
CA ALA A 344 -14.07 10.91 6.78
C ALA A 344 -14.37 12.32 6.25
N ARG A 345 -14.55 13.30 7.15
CA ARG A 345 -14.79 14.69 6.77
C ARG A 345 -13.54 15.37 6.18
N LEU A 346 -12.36 14.90 6.53
CA LEU A 346 -11.11 15.39 5.94
C LEU A 346 -11.03 15.03 4.44
N ILE A 347 -11.52 13.86 4.06
CA ILE A 347 -11.61 13.40 2.66
C ILE A 347 -12.80 14.06 1.96
N PHE A 348 -13.96 14.04 2.59
CA PHE A 348 -15.19 14.57 2.03
C PHE A 348 -15.68 15.76 2.86
N SER A 349 -15.52 16.97 2.33
CA SER A 349 -15.66 18.24 3.06
C SER A 349 -17.03 18.44 3.74
N ASN A 350 -18.09 17.88 3.17
CA ASN A 350 -19.44 17.96 3.74
C ASN A 350 -19.73 16.89 4.80
N GLY A 351 -18.76 15.99 5.06
CA GLY A 351 -18.94 14.82 5.88
C GLY A 351 -19.68 13.69 5.14
N ASN A 352 -19.35 12.46 5.48
CA ASN A 352 -20.07 11.28 5.00
C ASN A 352 -20.05 10.24 6.11
N ASP A 353 -21.20 10.03 6.73
CA ASP A 353 -21.34 9.09 7.85
C ASP A 353 -21.08 7.65 7.42
N GLN A 354 -21.41 7.29 6.17
CA GLN A 354 -21.13 5.95 5.65
C GLN A 354 -19.63 5.68 5.57
N ILE A 355 -18.81 6.62 5.09
CA ILE A 355 -17.34 6.47 5.09
C ILE A 355 -16.83 6.29 6.52
N ALA A 356 -17.36 7.07 7.48
CA ALA A 356 -16.96 6.95 8.88
C ALA A 356 -17.35 5.59 9.49
N ILE A 357 -18.54 5.09 9.18
CA ILE A 357 -19.02 3.78 9.64
C ILE A 357 -18.16 2.65 9.05
N ILE A 358 -17.96 2.65 7.73
CA ILE A 358 -17.14 1.65 7.03
C ILE A 358 -15.71 1.65 7.60
N PHE A 359 -15.11 2.83 7.76
CA PHE A 359 -13.77 2.96 8.33
C PHE A 359 -13.71 2.49 9.77
N GLY A 360 -14.78 2.73 10.57
CA GLY A 360 -14.90 2.19 11.92
C GLY A 360 -14.80 0.67 11.96
N TYR A 361 -15.47 -0.02 11.05
CA TYR A 361 -15.36 -1.48 10.93
C TYR A 361 -13.99 -1.94 10.42
N LEU A 362 -13.31 -1.16 9.57
CA LEU A 362 -11.95 -1.47 9.09
C LEU A 362 -10.87 -1.30 10.17
N THR A 363 -11.15 -0.66 11.30
CA THR A 363 -10.12 -0.43 12.34
C THR A 363 -9.58 -1.73 12.92
N ALA A 364 -10.41 -2.77 13.05
CA ALA A 364 -9.94 -4.09 13.45
C ALA A 364 -9.06 -4.74 12.36
N ALA A 365 -9.43 -4.59 11.08
CA ALA A 365 -8.59 -5.04 9.97
C ALA A 365 -7.22 -4.35 10.01
N ILE A 366 -7.15 -3.04 10.27
CA ILE A 366 -5.88 -2.29 10.41
C ILE A 366 -4.98 -2.97 11.45
N PHE A 367 -5.51 -3.29 12.63
CA PHE A 367 -4.75 -3.95 13.69
C PHE A 367 -4.17 -5.28 13.24
N PHE A 368 -5.02 -6.18 12.73
CA PHE A 368 -4.58 -7.50 12.33
C PHE A 368 -3.69 -7.49 11.08
N ARG A 369 -3.93 -6.59 10.11
CA ARG A 369 -3.05 -6.43 8.95
C ARG A 369 -1.66 -5.91 9.33
N ILE A 370 -1.55 -5.01 10.31
CA ILE A 370 -0.25 -4.60 10.87
C ILE A 370 0.50 -5.82 11.41
N ILE A 371 -0.16 -6.65 12.23
CA ILE A 371 0.44 -7.86 12.81
C ILE A 371 0.81 -8.87 11.72
N TYR A 372 -0.07 -9.09 10.74
CA TYR A 372 0.15 -9.98 9.60
C TYR A 372 1.45 -9.66 8.85
N THR A 373 1.78 -8.37 8.65
CA THR A 373 3.02 -7.98 7.94
C THR A 373 4.28 -8.54 8.59
N LEU A 374 4.33 -8.69 9.90
CA LEU A 374 5.47 -9.30 10.58
C LEU A 374 5.38 -10.82 10.62
N ILE A 375 4.17 -11.38 10.83
CA ILE A 375 3.97 -12.83 10.83
C ILE A 375 4.38 -13.43 9.49
N SER A 376 4.00 -12.82 8.37
CA SER A 376 4.43 -13.28 7.05
C SER A 376 5.95 -13.29 6.90
N ARG A 377 6.66 -12.32 7.51
CA ARG A 377 8.14 -12.29 7.51
C ARG A 377 8.77 -13.44 8.29
N TRP A 378 8.10 -13.96 9.31
CA TRP A 378 8.56 -15.15 10.04
C TRP A 378 8.66 -16.36 9.12
N PHE A 379 7.66 -16.60 8.26
CA PHE A 379 7.68 -17.67 7.25
C PHE A 379 8.71 -17.39 6.16
N TYR A 380 8.78 -16.16 5.64
CA TYR A 380 9.73 -15.78 4.58
C TYR A 380 11.19 -15.93 5.03
N ALA A 381 11.49 -15.64 6.30
CA ALA A 381 12.81 -15.84 6.87
C ALA A 381 13.23 -17.32 6.86
N GLN A 382 12.25 -18.23 6.96
CA GLN A 382 12.44 -19.69 6.87
C GLN A 382 12.35 -20.22 5.42
N LYS A 383 12.34 -19.31 4.43
CA LYS A 383 12.20 -19.63 2.99
C LYS A 383 10.87 -20.30 2.63
N ASP A 384 9.86 -20.19 3.49
CA ASP A 384 8.51 -20.69 3.24
C ASP A 384 7.60 -19.56 2.77
N THR A 385 7.41 -19.47 1.47
CA THR A 385 6.46 -18.56 0.83
C THR A 385 5.11 -19.22 0.56
N LYS A 386 5.05 -20.58 0.64
CA LYS A 386 3.85 -21.34 0.28
C LYS A 386 2.78 -21.25 1.36
N THR A 387 3.17 -21.38 2.64
CA THR A 387 2.20 -21.35 3.74
C THR A 387 1.42 -20.03 3.81
N PRO A 388 2.06 -18.83 3.81
CA PRO A 388 1.30 -17.59 3.73
C PRO A 388 0.40 -17.52 2.49
N LEU A 389 0.88 -17.92 1.31
CA LEU A 389 0.09 -17.92 0.08
C LEU A 389 -1.19 -18.76 0.19
N PHE A 390 -1.08 -20.00 0.70
CA PHE A 390 -2.26 -20.86 0.86
C PHE A 390 -3.26 -20.28 1.88
N VAL A 391 -2.75 -19.70 2.97
CA VAL A 391 -3.61 -19.07 3.98
C VAL A 391 -4.28 -17.83 3.40
N SER A 392 -3.57 -17.00 2.62
CA SER A 392 -4.17 -15.83 1.96
C SER A 392 -5.22 -16.22 0.91
N VAL A 393 -4.98 -17.27 0.10
CA VAL A 393 -6.00 -17.78 -0.84
C VAL A 393 -7.26 -18.24 -0.08
N PHE A 394 -7.08 -18.96 1.02
CA PHE A 394 -8.20 -19.36 1.89
C PHE A 394 -8.89 -18.13 2.51
N ALA A 395 -8.13 -17.16 2.97
CA ALA A 395 -8.63 -15.91 3.54
C ALA A 395 -9.51 -15.15 2.54
N ILE A 396 -9.09 -15.04 1.27
CA ILE A 396 -9.88 -14.40 0.21
C ILE A 396 -11.17 -15.18 -0.08
N ALA A 397 -11.12 -16.52 -0.16
CA ALA A 397 -12.31 -17.31 -0.31
C ALA A 397 -13.30 -17.08 0.85
N LEU A 398 -12.79 -17.02 2.08
CA LEU A 398 -13.58 -16.70 3.27
C LEU A 398 -14.14 -15.26 3.18
N ASN A 399 -13.34 -14.29 2.71
CA ASN A 399 -13.80 -12.91 2.53
C ASN A 399 -14.97 -12.82 1.55
N VAL A 400 -14.89 -13.50 0.42
CA VAL A 400 -16.00 -13.56 -0.55
C VAL A 400 -17.28 -14.09 0.08
N VAL A 401 -17.20 -15.19 0.83
CA VAL A 401 -18.37 -15.78 1.51
C VAL A 401 -18.95 -14.82 2.55
N LEU A 402 -18.10 -14.21 3.37
CA LEU A 402 -18.54 -13.25 4.39
C LEU A 402 -19.07 -11.97 3.74
N ALA A 403 -18.44 -11.46 2.70
CA ALA A 403 -18.88 -10.28 1.98
C ALA A 403 -20.30 -10.49 1.41
N VAL A 404 -20.55 -11.61 0.73
CA VAL A 404 -21.89 -11.93 0.18
C VAL A 404 -22.95 -12.06 1.27
N THR A 405 -22.58 -12.53 2.46
CA THR A 405 -23.55 -12.71 3.57
C THR A 405 -23.76 -11.45 4.38
N LEU A 406 -22.70 -10.71 4.69
CA LEU A 406 -22.76 -9.53 5.57
C LEU A 406 -23.08 -8.23 4.80
N ALA A 407 -22.68 -8.11 3.55
CA ALA A 407 -22.92 -6.92 2.75
C ALA A 407 -24.30 -6.95 2.05
N ARG A 408 -25.33 -7.37 2.76
CA ARG A 408 -26.72 -7.30 2.28
C ARG A 408 -27.40 -6.04 2.81
N PRO A 409 -28.34 -5.44 2.05
CA PRO A 409 -29.11 -4.28 2.54
C PRO A 409 -29.85 -4.55 3.85
N SER A 410 -30.29 -5.80 4.06
CA SER A 410 -30.95 -6.25 5.29
C SER A 410 -30.02 -6.53 6.47
N ALA A 411 -28.69 -6.54 6.27
CA ALA A 411 -27.70 -6.77 7.31
C ALA A 411 -26.88 -5.49 7.57
N TYR A 412 -25.63 -5.45 7.11
CA TYR A 412 -24.74 -4.31 7.36
C TYR A 412 -24.52 -3.40 6.13
N GLY A 413 -25.14 -3.72 4.96
CA GLY A 413 -24.92 -2.98 3.73
C GLY A 413 -23.42 -2.90 3.38
N VAL A 414 -22.95 -1.74 2.94
CA VAL A 414 -21.53 -1.54 2.55
C VAL A 414 -20.57 -1.76 3.72
N ALA A 415 -20.99 -1.46 4.96
CA ALA A 415 -20.18 -1.73 6.14
C ALA A 415 -19.91 -3.22 6.37
N GLY A 416 -20.76 -4.10 5.81
CA GLY A 416 -20.56 -5.55 5.81
C GLY A 416 -19.28 -6.00 5.09
N LEU A 417 -18.86 -5.29 4.03
CA LEU A 417 -17.58 -5.54 3.36
C LEU A 417 -16.39 -5.28 4.33
N ALA A 418 -16.45 -4.17 5.04
CA ALA A 418 -15.42 -3.80 6.02
C ALA A 418 -15.39 -4.76 7.22
N LEU A 419 -16.57 -5.23 7.67
CA LEU A 419 -16.66 -6.23 8.72
C LEU A 419 -16.09 -7.58 8.26
N ALA A 420 -16.38 -8.02 7.01
CA ALA A 420 -15.81 -9.22 6.41
C ALA A 420 -14.29 -9.14 6.40
N GLN A 421 -13.72 -8.04 5.90
CA GLN A 421 -12.27 -7.78 5.91
C GLN A 421 -11.66 -7.87 7.31
N SER A 422 -12.35 -7.35 8.32
CA SER A 422 -11.87 -7.39 9.70
C SER A 422 -11.88 -8.81 10.29
N ILE A 423 -12.93 -9.57 10.04
CA ILE A 423 -13.02 -10.98 10.47
C ILE A 423 -11.94 -11.81 9.77
N VAL A 424 -11.77 -11.62 8.47
CA VAL A 424 -10.79 -12.36 7.66
C VAL A 424 -9.37 -12.04 8.10
N ALA A 425 -9.03 -10.76 8.30
CA ALA A 425 -7.71 -10.38 8.78
C ALA A 425 -7.39 -10.98 10.16
N ALA A 426 -8.38 -11.06 11.06
CA ALA A 426 -8.25 -11.74 12.35
C ALA A 426 -8.06 -13.25 12.18
N ALA A 427 -8.85 -13.90 11.31
CA ALA A 427 -8.76 -15.33 11.03
C ALA A 427 -7.39 -15.67 10.39
N GLU A 428 -6.90 -14.87 9.45
CA GLU A 428 -5.61 -15.07 8.79
C GLU A 428 -4.45 -15.04 9.80
N VAL A 429 -4.45 -14.04 10.69
CA VAL A 429 -3.47 -13.95 11.78
C VAL A 429 -3.58 -15.12 12.73
N ALA A 430 -4.79 -15.55 13.09
CA ALA A 430 -5.02 -16.70 13.98
C ALA A 430 -4.52 -18.01 13.36
N VAL A 431 -4.85 -18.26 12.09
CA VAL A 431 -4.39 -19.47 11.36
C VAL A 431 -2.88 -19.50 11.25
N LEU A 432 -2.25 -18.42 10.80
CA LEU A 432 -0.79 -18.34 10.68
C LEU A 432 -0.10 -18.50 12.05
N SER A 433 -0.62 -17.85 13.10
CA SER A 433 -0.09 -17.99 14.46
C SER A 433 -0.20 -19.42 14.97
N THR A 434 -1.31 -20.10 14.68
CA THR A 434 -1.49 -21.53 15.01
C THR A 434 -0.45 -22.40 14.30
N ILE A 435 -0.23 -22.19 12.99
CA ILE A 435 0.80 -22.90 12.24
C ILE A 435 2.19 -22.63 12.82
N MET A 436 2.48 -21.38 13.24
CA MET A 436 3.74 -21.03 13.91
C MET A 436 3.93 -21.82 15.22
N VAL A 437 2.89 -21.94 16.04
CA VAL A 437 2.93 -22.72 17.29
C VAL A 437 3.16 -24.20 17.01
N ILE A 438 2.49 -24.76 15.99
CA ILE A 438 2.67 -26.17 15.60
C ILE A 438 4.12 -26.43 15.16
N ARG A 439 4.74 -25.50 14.42
CA ARG A 439 6.12 -25.64 13.94
C ARG A 439 7.17 -25.37 15.03
N ASP A 440 6.86 -24.50 15.96
CA ASP A 440 7.76 -24.08 17.03
C ASP A 440 6.99 -23.88 18.33
N HIS A 441 6.80 -24.98 19.07
CA HIS A 441 6.05 -25.00 20.33
C HIS A 441 6.64 -24.09 21.43
N ARG A 442 7.91 -23.65 21.26
CA ARG A 442 8.60 -22.76 22.19
C ARG A 442 8.52 -21.28 21.76
N LEU A 443 7.81 -20.98 20.68
CA LEU A 443 7.77 -19.61 20.13
C LEU A 443 7.03 -18.68 21.09
N PHE A 444 5.80 -18.99 21.47
CA PHE A 444 5.01 -18.16 22.38
C PHE A 444 5.14 -18.70 23.80
N ASN A 445 5.81 -17.94 24.64
CA ASN A 445 6.01 -18.24 26.05
C ASN A 445 5.06 -17.45 26.95
N GLY A 446 4.98 -17.80 28.25
CA GLY A 446 4.13 -17.09 29.22
C GLY A 446 4.45 -15.60 29.31
N GLU A 447 5.73 -15.24 29.26
CA GLU A 447 6.18 -13.85 29.27
C GLU A 447 5.62 -13.00 28.10
N PHE A 448 5.47 -13.63 26.92
CA PHE A 448 4.83 -12.97 25.78
C PHE A 448 3.36 -12.66 26.07
N PHE A 449 2.62 -13.64 26.56
CA PHE A 449 1.19 -13.44 26.87
C PHE A 449 0.99 -12.45 28.01
N ASP A 450 1.80 -12.49 29.05
CA ASP A 450 1.75 -11.50 30.14
C ASP A 450 2.00 -10.10 29.61
N GLY A 451 2.97 -9.94 28.70
CA GLY A 451 3.21 -8.67 28.02
C GLY A 451 2.02 -8.19 27.20
N VAL A 452 1.39 -9.07 26.44
CA VAL A 452 0.19 -8.75 25.64
C VAL A 452 -0.99 -8.36 26.55
N TRP A 453 -1.23 -9.07 27.66
CA TRP A 453 -2.28 -8.72 28.61
C TRP A 453 -2.07 -7.34 29.25
N ARG A 454 -0.83 -7.00 29.58
CA ARG A 454 -0.48 -5.65 30.07
C ARG A 454 -0.73 -4.60 29.00
N ILE A 455 -0.39 -4.86 27.72
CA ILE A 455 -0.70 -3.95 26.59
C ILE A 455 -2.21 -3.75 26.46
N ILE A 456 -3.02 -4.81 26.55
CA ILE A 456 -4.49 -4.71 26.48
C ILE A 456 -5.01 -3.84 27.62
N SER A 457 -4.52 -4.03 28.86
CA SER A 457 -4.90 -3.22 30.01
C SER A 457 -4.58 -1.73 29.80
N VAL A 458 -3.36 -1.42 29.32
CA VAL A 458 -2.95 -0.05 29.01
C VAL A 458 -3.81 0.55 27.87
N THR A 459 -4.20 -0.27 26.89
CA THR A 459 -5.06 0.15 25.79
C THR A 459 -6.43 0.57 26.28
N GLY A 460 -6.97 -0.07 27.34
CA GLY A 460 -8.21 0.37 27.98
C GLY A 460 -8.16 1.83 28.44
N PHE A 461 -7.05 2.28 29.05
CA PHE A 461 -6.88 3.68 29.41
C PHE A 461 -6.80 4.60 28.19
N SER A 462 -6.19 4.13 27.10
CA SER A 462 -6.16 4.88 25.84
C SER A 462 -7.56 5.02 25.22
N VAL A 463 -8.42 4.01 25.33
CA VAL A 463 -9.83 4.07 24.92
C VAL A 463 -10.59 5.12 25.73
N VAL A 464 -10.41 5.11 27.05
CA VAL A 464 -11.04 6.12 27.93
C VAL A 464 -10.55 7.54 27.59
N ALA A 465 -9.23 7.72 27.38
CA ALA A 465 -8.67 9.00 26.99
C ALA A 465 -9.21 9.48 25.65
N GLY A 466 -9.27 8.61 24.63
CA GLY A 466 -9.84 8.91 23.33
C GLY A 466 -11.33 9.30 23.42
N PHE A 467 -12.11 8.57 24.21
CA PHE A 467 -13.52 8.87 24.45
C PHE A 467 -13.71 10.24 25.12
N ILE A 468 -12.96 10.54 26.18
CA ILE A 468 -12.99 11.85 26.84
C ILE A 468 -12.66 12.96 25.85
N MET A 469 -11.61 12.77 25.04
CA MET A 469 -11.17 13.79 24.09
C MET A 469 -12.21 14.09 23.01
N ILE A 470 -12.88 13.09 22.45
CA ILE A 470 -13.95 13.35 21.46
C ILE A 470 -15.19 13.98 22.12
N SER A 471 -15.43 13.72 23.41
CA SER A 471 -16.52 14.35 24.16
C SER A 471 -16.23 15.82 24.47
N LEU A 472 -14.97 16.18 24.73
CA LEU A 472 -14.53 17.56 24.97
C LEU A 472 -14.41 18.37 23.67
N TYR A 473 -14.04 17.73 22.59
CA TYR A 473 -13.85 18.35 21.28
C TYR A 473 -14.71 17.65 20.21
N PRO A 474 -16.05 17.71 20.31
CA PRO A 474 -16.92 17.02 19.38
C PRO A 474 -16.77 17.54 17.96
N LEU A 475 -17.13 16.69 16.99
CA LEU A 475 -17.16 17.06 15.59
C LEU A 475 -18.37 17.94 15.31
N GLU A 476 -18.16 19.22 15.10
CA GLU A 476 -19.22 20.18 14.84
C GLU A 476 -19.44 20.40 13.33
N LEU A 477 -20.63 20.88 12.94
CA LEU A 477 -20.94 21.18 11.54
C LEU A 477 -20.05 22.25 10.93
N LYS A 478 -19.52 23.17 11.75
CA LYS A 478 -18.60 24.23 11.33
C LYS A 478 -17.17 23.75 11.12
N ASP A 479 -16.80 22.56 11.61
CA ASP A 479 -15.45 22.02 11.44
C ASP A 479 -15.21 21.64 10.00
N ARG A 480 -14.55 22.52 9.26
CA ARG A 480 -14.21 22.34 7.85
C ARG A 480 -12.73 22.67 7.62
N GLY A 481 -12.15 22.00 6.64
CA GLY A 481 -10.76 22.23 6.23
C GLY A 481 -9.72 21.45 7.05
N ILE A 482 -8.50 21.41 6.49
CA ILE A 482 -7.40 20.59 7.03
C ILE A 482 -6.94 21.12 8.39
N ILE A 483 -6.95 22.45 8.60
CA ILE A 483 -6.44 23.05 9.83
C ILE A 483 -7.37 22.74 11.01
N ALA A 484 -8.68 22.99 10.88
CA ALA A 484 -9.63 22.78 11.97
C ALA A 484 -9.77 21.27 12.31
N LEU A 485 -9.93 20.42 11.31
CA LEU A 485 -10.06 18.97 11.52
C LEU A 485 -8.72 18.35 11.93
N GLY A 486 -7.63 18.75 11.27
CA GLY A 486 -6.29 18.22 11.55
C GLY A 486 -5.80 18.59 12.95
N SER A 487 -6.06 19.81 13.45
CA SER A 487 -5.71 20.20 14.82
C SER A 487 -6.46 19.39 15.88
N LYS A 488 -7.77 19.15 15.69
CA LYS A 488 -8.56 18.29 16.59
C LYS A 488 -8.06 16.84 16.58
N VAL A 489 -7.82 16.26 15.38
CA VAL A 489 -7.26 14.91 15.26
C VAL A 489 -5.87 14.83 15.89
N ALA A 490 -5.02 15.82 15.66
CA ALA A 490 -3.68 15.86 16.25
C ALA A 490 -3.72 15.94 17.78
N LEU A 491 -4.63 16.75 18.35
CA LEU A 491 -4.80 16.88 19.80
C LEU A 491 -5.33 15.57 20.41
N ILE A 492 -6.37 14.97 19.82
CA ILE A 492 -6.93 13.68 20.27
C ILE A 492 -5.84 12.61 20.21
N SER A 493 -5.07 12.55 19.11
CA SER A 493 -3.98 11.60 18.96
C SER A 493 -2.88 11.81 20.00
N LEU A 494 -2.45 13.05 20.20
CA LEU A 494 -1.38 13.38 21.16
C LEU A 494 -1.76 13.00 22.59
N VAL A 495 -2.98 13.26 23.00
CA VAL A 495 -3.47 12.88 24.35
C VAL A 495 -3.60 11.37 24.46
N THR A 496 -4.19 10.70 23.47
CA THR A 496 -4.39 9.25 23.48
C THR A 496 -3.04 8.51 23.53
N PHE A 497 -2.07 8.89 22.67
CA PHE A 497 -0.73 8.32 22.69
C PHE A 497 0.05 8.73 23.95
N GLY A 498 -0.14 9.94 24.44
CA GLY A 498 0.45 10.43 25.68
C GLY A 498 0.02 9.61 26.90
N VAL A 499 -1.28 9.36 27.03
CA VAL A 499 -1.85 8.49 28.07
C VAL A 499 -1.35 7.06 27.92
N HIS A 500 -1.36 6.52 26.69
CA HIS A 500 -0.82 5.19 26.42
C HIS A 500 0.63 5.05 26.87
N LEU A 501 1.47 6.01 26.54
CA LEU A 501 2.88 6.01 26.95
C LEU A 501 3.07 6.20 28.46
N ALA A 502 2.31 7.13 29.08
CA ALA A 502 2.39 7.40 30.52
C ALA A 502 1.95 6.19 31.34
N VAL A 503 0.81 5.57 30.98
CA VAL A 503 0.34 4.36 31.66
C VAL A 503 1.27 3.17 31.39
N SER A 504 1.82 3.04 30.17
CA SER A 504 2.84 2.03 29.89
C SER A 504 4.10 2.20 30.75
N ALA A 505 4.49 3.44 31.04
CA ALA A 505 5.59 3.73 31.96
C ALA A 505 5.27 3.34 33.40
N LEU A 506 4.04 3.59 33.86
CA LEU A 506 3.58 3.20 35.21
C LEU A 506 3.54 1.68 35.40
N PHE A 507 3.12 0.94 34.35
CA PHE A 507 3.11 -0.52 34.37
C PHE A 507 4.46 -1.15 33.97
N ASP A 508 5.52 -0.32 33.82
CA ASP A 508 6.87 -0.72 33.45
C ASP A 508 6.95 -1.65 32.22
N LEU A 509 6.19 -1.30 31.16
CA LEU A 509 6.23 -2.06 29.92
C LEU A 509 7.58 -1.91 29.21
N GLU A 510 8.18 -3.03 28.83
CA GLU A 510 9.46 -3.06 28.12
C GLU A 510 9.42 -2.32 26.78
N GLU A 511 8.27 -2.34 26.11
CA GLU A 511 8.03 -1.68 24.83
C GLU A 511 8.09 -0.15 24.93
N ALA A 512 7.71 0.41 26.05
CA ALA A 512 7.72 1.85 26.30
C ALA A 512 9.13 2.39 26.64
N ARG A 513 10.00 1.56 27.26
CA ARG A 513 11.32 1.98 27.74
C ARG A 513 12.20 2.66 26.67
N PRO A 514 12.32 2.13 25.42
CA PRO A 514 13.13 2.77 24.37
C PRO A 514 12.59 4.14 23.95
N VAL A 515 11.28 4.30 23.92
CA VAL A 515 10.60 5.56 23.56
C VAL A 515 10.83 6.59 24.67
N ILE A 516 10.60 6.20 25.91
CA ILE A 516 10.80 7.06 27.10
C ILE A 516 12.26 7.50 27.19
N ALA A 517 13.21 6.60 26.98
CA ALA A 517 14.64 6.92 27.00
C ALA A 517 15.02 7.96 25.93
N ARG A 518 14.44 7.84 24.72
CA ARG A 518 14.65 8.83 23.66
C ARG A 518 14.01 10.18 23.99
N LEU A 519 12.78 10.18 24.50
CA LEU A 519 12.10 11.41 24.93
C LEU A 519 12.86 12.12 26.05
N LYS A 520 13.29 11.39 27.07
CA LYS A 520 14.16 11.95 28.12
C LYS A 520 15.42 12.57 27.53
N LYS A 521 16.09 11.91 26.58
CA LYS A 521 17.28 12.45 25.92
C LYS A 521 17.02 13.70 25.10
N ILE A 522 15.83 13.84 24.52
CA ILE A 522 15.45 15.04 23.74
C ILE A 522 15.11 16.21 24.69
N ILE A 523 14.29 15.93 25.72
CA ILE A 523 13.80 16.94 26.67
C ILE A 523 14.91 17.42 27.61
N LEU A 524 15.77 16.49 28.07
CA LEU A 524 16.85 16.76 29.05
C LEU A 524 18.21 17.04 28.39
N LYS A 525 18.25 17.30 27.05
CA LYS A 525 19.50 17.80 26.46
C LYS A 525 19.83 19.14 27.08
N PRO A 526 20.99 19.27 27.76
CA PRO A 526 21.42 20.57 28.26
C PRO A 526 21.60 21.50 27.04
N VAL A 527 20.92 22.63 27.07
CA VAL A 527 21.21 23.73 26.16
C VAL A 527 22.63 24.14 26.45
N LYS A 528 23.59 23.84 25.59
CA LYS A 528 24.92 24.44 25.66
C LYS A 528 24.71 25.93 25.40
N LEU A 529 24.63 26.71 26.45
CA LEU A 529 24.84 28.13 26.37
C LEU A 529 26.35 28.29 26.06
N GLU A 530 26.65 28.64 24.80
CA GLU A 530 27.95 29.18 24.46
C GLU A 530 28.03 30.54 25.17
N VAL A 531 28.87 30.58 26.22
CA VAL A 531 29.31 31.79 26.93
C VAL A 531 30.53 32.33 26.19
#